data_d4d4fc8d89fbb84c2832cdf38d4de1cf
#
_entry.id   d4d4fc8d89fbb84c2832cdf38d4de1cf
#
_cell.length_a   1.000
_cell.length_b   1.000
_cell.length_c   1.000
_cell.angle_alpha   90.00
_cell.angle_beta   90.00
_cell.angle_gamma   90.00
#
_symmetry.space_group_name_H-M   'P 1'
#
loop_
_entity.id
_entity.type
_entity.pdbx_description
1 polymer ?
#
loop_
_entity_poly.entity_id
_entity_poly.type
_entity_poly.pdbx_seq_one_letter_code
_entity_poly.pdbx_strand_id
1 'polypeptide(L)'
;GPIFYSQQRSGWLGRPFTVYKLRTMSVQLGNAPAQWTQVDDQRITSIGNVLRKLRLDELPQLFNVLAGSLSLVGPRPHAVNAHTDNKTWDDVVDGYFARHKVKPGVTGWAQINGWRGEVDTPEKIQKRVDCDVYYIENWSLLFDLKILFLTPIRLLKTENAY
;
A
#
# COMPACT_ATOMS: atom_id res chain seq x y z
N GLY A 1 -1.26 -21.35 9.65
CA GLY A 1 -2.37 -20.41 9.70
C GLY A 1 -3.13 -20.37 8.37
N PRO A 2 -4.25 -19.61 8.29
CA PRO A 2 -5.02 -19.50 7.05
C PRO A 2 -4.18 -18.86 5.93
N ILE A 3 -4.44 -19.30 4.67
CA ILE A 3 -3.68 -18.83 3.49
C ILE A 3 -3.89 -17.33 3.26
N PHE A 4 -5.12 -16.86 3.47
CA PHE A 4 -5.44 -15.45 3.29
C PHE A 4 -5.24 -14.66 4.59
N TYR A 5 -4.78 -13.44 4.42
CA TYR A 5 -4.70 -12.41 5.44
C TYR A 5 -5.55 -11.22 5.01
N SER A 6 -6.33 -10.68 5.93
CA SER A 6 -7.17 -9.52 5.69
C SER A 6 -6.80 -8.38 6.63
N GLN A 7 -6.89 -7.15 6.14
CA GLN A 7 -6.60 -5.95 6.91
C GLN A 7 -7.53 -4.80 6.51
N GLN A 8 -7.98 -4.04 7.50
CA GLN A 8 -8.74 -2.82 7.26
C GLN A 8 -7.82 -1.70 6.76
N ARG A 9 -8.26 -1.02 5.72
CA ARG A 9 -7.59 0.12 5.09
C ARG A 9 -8.56 1.26 4.85
N SER A 10 -8.03 2.49 4.84
CA SER A 10 -8.80 3.67 4.43
C SER A 10 -8.96 3.66 2.91
N GLY A 11 -10.18 3.75 2.45
CA GLY A 11 -10.55 3.71 1.04
C GLY A 11 -11.13 5.02 0.52
N TRP A 12 -12.00 4.92 -0.47
CA TRP A 12 -12.67 6.05 -1.08
C TRP A 12 -13.50 6.83 -0.05
N LEU A 13 -13.36 8.16 -0.05
CA LEU A 13 -13.98 9.07 0.92
C LEU A 13 -13.66 8.72 2.39
N GLY A 14 -12.49 8.11 2.65
CA GLY A 14 -12.06 7.71 3.99
C GLY A 14 -12.80 6.48 4.56
N ARG A 15 -13.70 5.86 3.80
CA ARG A 15 -14.47 4.71 4.28
C ARG A 15 -13.56 3.49 4.43
N PRO A 16 -13.58 2.79 5.56
CA PRO A 16 -12.78 1.59 5.75
C PRO A 16 -13.26 0.45 4.84
N PHE A 17 -12.32 -0.30 4.30
CA PHE A 17 -12.61 -1.52 3.54
C PHE A 17 -11.56 -2.60 3.84
N THR A 18 -11.91 -3.85 3.57
CA THR A 18 -11.02 -5.00 3.81
C THR A 18 -10.17 -5.27 2.58
N VAL A 19 -8.85 -5.25 2.75
CA VAL A 19 -7.87 -5.67 1.73
C VAL A 19 -7.47 -7.11 1.97
N TYR A 20 -7.42 -7.91 0.91
CA TYR A 20 -7.00 -9.31 0.96
C TYR A 20 -5.57 -9.47 0.45
N LYS A 21 -4.78 -10.30 1.14
CA LYS A 21 -3.40 -10.66 0.77
C LYS A 21 -3.17 -12.14 1.03
N LEU A 22 -2.12 -12.72 0.42
CA LEU A 22 -1.59 -13.99 0.88
C LEU A 22 -0.82 -13.80 2.19
N ARG A 23 -0.95 -14.75 3.09
CA ARG A 23 -0.22 -14.72 4.35
C ARG A 23 1.24 -15.06 4.12
N THR A 24 2.13 -14.14 4.46
CA THR A 24 3.58 -14.27 4.31
C THR A 24 4.32 -14.38 5.64
N MET A 25 3.60 -14.25 6.75
CA MET A 25 4.17 -14.24 8.10
C MET A 25 3.53 -15.33 8.96
N SER A 26 4.30 -15.87 9.90
CA SER A 26 3.79 -16.76 10.93
C SER A 26 2.75 -16.06 11.80
N VAL A 27 1.76 -16.82 12.27
CA VAL A 27 0.77 -16.32 13.22
C VAL A 27 1.42 -16.23 14.60
N GLN A 28 1.43 -15.05 15.18
CA GLN A 28 1.80 -14.91 16.59
C GLN A 28 0.65 -15.42 17.47
N LEU A 29 0.94 -16.41 18.31
CA LEU A 29 0.03 -16.89 19.33
C LEU A 29 0.19 -15.99 20.56
N GLY A 30 -0.87 -15.29 20.95
CA GLY A 30 -0.90 -14.41 22.11
C GLY A 30 -1.45 -13.01 21.81
N ASN A 31 -1.68 -12.22 22.86
CA ASN A 31 -2.20 -10.85 22.80
C ASN A 31 -1.08 -9.81 22.50
N ALA A 32 -0.08 -10.16 21.72
CA ALA A 32 0.95 -9.19 21.33
C ALA A 32 0.30 -8.07 20.47
N PRO A 33 0.58 -6.79 20.77
CA PRO A 33 0.08 -5.69 19.96
C PRO A 33 0.55 -5.84 18.51
N ALA A 34 -0.28 -5.40 17.57
CA ALA A 34 0.06 -5.43 16.15
C ALA A 34 1.32 -4.59 15.90
N GLN A 35 2.42 -5.27 15.61
CA GLN A 35 3.68 -4.63 15.28
C GLN A 35 3.80 -4.42 13.76
N TRP A 36 4.29 -3.24 13.37
CA TRP A 36 4.66 -2.98 11.98
C TRP A 36 5.76 -3.96 11.54
N THR A 37 5.73 -4.36 10.28
CA THR A 37 6.77 -5.20 9.68
C THR A 37 8.07 -4.40 9.59
N GLN A 38 9.14 -4.94 10.15
CA GLN A 38 10.48 -4.33 10.11
C GLN A 38 11.32 -4.96 8.98
N VAL A 39 12.44 -4.33 8.67
CA VAL A 39 13.47 -4.92 7.80
C VAL A 39 14.00 -6.18 8.49
N ASP A 40 14.13 -7.28 7.76
CA ASP A 40 14.56 -8.60 8.28
C ASP A 40 13.67 -9.19 9.37
N ASP A 41 12.38 -8.91 9.32
CA ASP A 41 11.40 -9.40 10.28
C ASP A 41 11.35 -10.95 10.29
N GLN A 42 11.78 -11.54 11.39
CA GLN A 42 11.86 -13.00 11.58
C GLN A 42 10.52 -13.73 11.47
N ARG A 43 9.41 -12.99 11.51
CA ARG A 43 8.07 -13.57 11.32
C ARG A 43 7.80 -13.92 9.86
N ILE A 44 8.59 -13.39 8.92
CA ILE A 44 8.42 -13.66 7.50
C ILE A 44 8.90 -15.08 7.19
N THR A 45 8.03 -15.89 6.62
CA THR A 45 8.39 -17.26 6.20
C THR A 45 9.27 -17.22 4.94
N SER A 46 10.05 -18.28 4.67
CA SER A 46 10.90 -18.37 3.48
C SER A 46 10.08 -18.20 2.19
N ILE A 47 8.91 -18.85 2.09
CA ILE A 47 7.95 -18.67 0.98
C ILE A 47 7.41 -17.25 0.98
N GLY A 48 7.08 -16.70 2.15
CA GLY A 48 6.59 -15.33 2.32
C GLY A 48 7.58 -14.30 1.78
N ASN A 49 8.87 -14.51 1.96
CA ASN A 49 9.91 -13.64 1.42
C ASN A 49 9.89 -13.61 -0.12
N VAL A 50 9.78 -14.78 -0.75
CA VAL A 50 9.66 -14.89 -2.23
C VAL A 50 8.40 -14.18 -2.72
N LEU A 51 7.25 -14.45 -2.08
CA LEU A 51 5.97 -13.83 -2.46
C LEU A 51 6.03 -12.30 -2.35
N ARG A 52 6.64 -11.76 -1.28
CA ARG A 52 6.82 -10.31 -1.08
C ARG A 52 7.76 -9.69 -2.11
N LYS A 53 8.90 -10.31 -2.38
CA LYS A 53 9.84 -9.84 -3.41
C LYS A 53 9.18 -9.73 -4.78
N LEU A 54 8.35 -10.71 -5.14
CA LEU A 54 7.63 -10.74 -6.41
C LEU A 54 6.26 -10.03 -6.35
N ARG A 55 5.85 -9.50 -5.20
CA ARG A 55 4.52 -8.88 -4.97
C ARG A 55 3.32 -9.80 -5.24
N LEU A 56 3.55 -11.10 -5.25
CA LEU A 56 2.50 -12.10 -5.44
C LEU A 56 1.56 -12.18 -4.23
N ASP A 57 2.04 -11.77 -3.07
CA ASP A 57 1.22 -11.67 -1.86
C ASP A 57 0.06 -10.66 -1.98
N GLU A 58 0.16 -9.71 -2.89
CA GLU A 58 -0.87 -8.70 -3.14
C GLU A 58 -1.86 -9.09 -4.26
N LEU A 59 -1.66 -10.23 -4.95
CA LEU A 59 -2.59 -10.69 -6.00
C LEU A 59 -4.06 -10.82 -5.55
N PRO A 60 -4.37 -11.25 -4.31
CA PRO A 60 -5.76 -11.30 -3.87
C PRO A 60 -6.48 -9.94 -3.85
N GLN A 61 -5.75 -8.82 -3.92
CA GLN A 61 -6.36 -7.49 -4.08
C GLN A 61 -7.12 -7.35 -5.41
N LEU A 62 -6.87 -8.21 -6.40
CA LEU A 62 -7.67 -8.25 -7.62
C LEU A 62 -9.15 -8.59 -7.34
N PHE A 63 -9.44 -9.37 -6.30
CA PHE A 63 -10.81 -9.56 -5.84
C PHE A 63 -11.43 -8.25 -5.32
N ASN A 64 -10.64 -7.40 -4.68
CA ASN A 64 -11.08 -6.07 -4.28
C ASN A 64 -11.36 -5.15 -5.49
N VAL A 65 -10.59 -5.29 -6.57
CA VAL A 65 -10.84 -4.55 -7.81
C VAL A 65 -12.14 -5.02 -8.46
N LEU A 66 -12.36 -6.32 -8.59
CA LEU A 66 -13.60 -6.87 -9.11
C LEU A 66 -14.83 -6.49 -8.28
N ALA A 67 -14.68 -6.46 -6.96
CA ALA A 67 -15.73 -6.00 -6.04
C ALA A 67 -15.91 -4.47 -6.01
N GLY A 68 -15.08 -3.71 -6.73
CA GLY A 68 -15.18 -2.25 -6.85
C GLY A 68 -14.68 -1.45 -5.64
N SER A 69 -14.08 -2.08 -4.62
CA SER A 69 -13.48 -1.41 -3.45
C SER A 69 -12.07 -0.88 -3.71
N LEU A 70 -11.37 -1.42 -4.72
CA LEU A 70 -10.10 -0.91 -5.26
C LEU A 70 -10.20 -0.59 -6.75
N SER A 71 -9.27 0.22 -7.24
CA SER A 71 -8.93 0.37 -8.65
C SER A 71 -7.62 -0.38 -8.96
N LEU A 72 -7.33 -0.65 -10.22
CA LEU A 72 -5.99 -1.11 -10.62
C LEU A 72 -4.95 -0.03 -10.35
N VAL A 73 -5.24 1.22 -10.72
CA VAL A 73 -4.36 2.37 -10.52
C VAL A 73 -5.02 3.38 -9.59
N GLY A 74 -4.23 3.93 -8.67
CA GLY A 74 -4.68 4.95 -7.72
C GLY A 74 -3.73 5.09 -6.53
N PRO A 75 -4.01 6.02 -5.61
CA PRO A 75 -3.29 6.15 -4.35
C PRO A 75 -3.28 4.84 -3.56
N ARG A 76 -2.13 4.45 -3.01
CA ARG A 76 -2.06 3.22 -2.21
C ARG A 76 -2.84 3.37 -0.90
N PRO A 77 -3.73 2.43 -0.54
CA PRO A 77 -4.52 2.53 0.68
C PRO A 77 -3.63 2.36 1.92
N HIS A 78 -3.76 3.25 2.89
CA HIS A 78 -3.06 3.19 4.16
C HIS A 78 -3.87 2.44 5.22
N ALA A 79 -3.18 1.94 6.25
CA ALA A 79 -3.85 1.34 7.40
C ALA A 79 -4.75 2.39 8.07
N VAL A 80 -5.89 1.95 8.60
CA VAL A 80 -6.72 2.81 9.45
C VAL A 80 -5.88 3.24 10.65
N ASN A 81 -5.91 4.52 10.99
CA ASN A 81 -5.10 5.12 12.06
C ASN A 81 -3.57 4.99 11.82
N ALA A 82 -3.12 5.06 10.56
CA ALA A 82 -1.70 5.12 10.27
C ALA A 82 -1.07 6.37 10.92
N HIS A 83 0.05 6.17 11.61
CA HIS A 83 0.77 7.24 12.33
C HIS A 83 2.28 7.07 12.17
N THR A 84 2.98 8.18 12.33
CA THR A 84 4.45 8.26 12.40
C THR A 84 4.78 9.22 13.55
N ASP A 85 5.75 8.88 14.40
CA ASP A 85 6.15 9.70 15.54
C ASP A 85 4.98 10.09 16.47
N ASN A 86 4.07 9.15 16.76
CA ASN A 86 2.87 9.35 17.58
C ASN A 86 1.87 10.40 17.07
N LYS A 87 1.99 10.83 15.80
CA LYS A 87 1.02 11.72 15.14
C LYS A 87 0.33 10.96 14.02
N THR A 88 -0.96 11.21 13.83
CA THR A 88 -1.68 10.65 12.69
C THR A 88 -1.21 11.33 11.41
N TRP A 89 -1.23 10.62 10.29
CA TRP A 89 -0.79 11.22 9.02
C TRP A 89 -1.71 12.36 8.57
N ASP A 90 -2.95 12.36 9.01
CA ASP A 90 -3.91 13.43 8.78
C ASP A 90 -3.47 14.76 9.47
N ASP A 91 -2.76 14.66 10.60
CA ASP A 91 -2.28 15.82 11.36
C ASP A 91 -0.91 16.31 10.87
N VAL A 92 -0.14 15.47 10.19
CA VAL A 92 1.25 15.75 9.81
C VAL A 92 1.37 16.31 8.40
N VAL A 93 0.43 15.98 7.51
CA VAL A 93 0.53 16.27 6.09
C VAL A 93 -0.67 17.07 5.60
N ASP A 94 -0.39 18.31 5.19
CA ASP A 94 -1.40 19.13 4.53
C ASP A 94 -1.92 18.44 3.26
N GLY A 95 -3.26 18.42 3.14
CA GLY A 95 -3.90 17.84 1.97
C GLY A 95 -3.96 16.31 1.96
N TYR A 96 -3.61 15.61 3.05
CA TYR A 96 -3.67 14.15 3.13
C TYR A 96 -5.02 13.57 2.67
N PHE A 97 -6.13 14.22 3.03
CA PHE A 97 -7.48 13.81 2.63
C PHE A 97 -7.75 13.90 1.12
N ALA A 98 -7.00 14.74 0.38
CA ALA A 98 -7.19 14.87 -1.05
C ALA A 98 -7.03 13.52 -1.78
N ARG A 99 -6.16 12.65 -1.30
CA ARG A 99 -5.92 11.30 -1.83
C ARG A 99 -7.14 10.36 -1.74
N HIS A 100 -8.07 10.64 -0.83
CA HIS A 100 -9.30 9.86 -0.66
C HIS A 100 -10.43 10.26 -1.61
N LYS A 101 -10.24 11.31 -2.43
CA LYS A 101 -11.23 11.74 -3.45
C LYS A 101 -11.39 10.72 -4.59
N VAL A 102 -10.43 9.83 -4.77
CA VAL A 102 -10.46 8.74 -5.75
C VAL A 102 -10.39 7.38 -5.06
N LYS A 103 -10.75 6.32 -5.77
CA LYS A 103 -10.58 4.95 -5.27
C LYS A 103 -9.09 4.66 -5.10
N PRO A 104 -8.68 4.01 -4.01
CA PRO A 104 -7.30 3.57 -3.86
C PRO A 104 -6.97 2.50 -4.91
N GLY A 105 -5.68 2.41 -5.27
CA GLY A 105 -5.19 1.50 -6.29
C GLY A 105 -4.31 0.36 -5.76
N VAL A 106 -4.23 -0.72 -6.53
CA VAL A 106 -3.25 -1.80 -6.34
C VAL A 106 -1.84 -1.25 -6.62
N THR A 107 -1.69 -0.50 -7.72
CA THR A 107 -0.49 0.29 -8.04
C THR A 107 -0.81 1.77 -8.17
N GLY A 108 0.20 2.64 -8.22
CA GLY A 108 -0.02 4.07 -8.34
C GLY A 108 1.25 4.86 -8.60
N TRP A 109 1.08 6.16 -8.89
CA TRP A 109 2.17 7.05 -9.26
C TRP A 109 3.27 7.13 -8.19
N ALA A 110 2.91 7.24 -6.91
CA ALA A 110 3.86 7.24 -5.81
C ALA A 110 4.71 5.96 -5.79
N GLN A 111 4.09 4.79 -6.03
CA GLN A 111 4.77 3.50 -5.98
C GLN A 111 5.82 3.36 -7.09
N ILE A 112 5.50 3.76 -8.33
CA ILE A 112 6.46 3.66 -9.45
C ILE A 112 7.57 4.71 -9.38
N ASN A 113 7.39 5.78 -8.61
CA ASN A 113 8.42 6.78 -8.32
C ASN A 113 9.28 6.45 -7.08
N GLY A 114 9.16 5.22 -6.54
CA GLY A 114 10.01 4.76 -5.44
C GLY A 114 9.49 5.09 -4.03
N TRP A 115 8.36 5.81 -3.91
CA TRP A 115 7.74 6.13 -2.62
C TRP A 115 6.84 5.01 -2.11
N ARG A 116 7.40 3.80 -2.01
CA ARG A 116 6.78 2.60 -1.46
C ARG A 116 7.58 2.10 -0.26
N GLY A 117 7.04 1.17 0.48
CA GLY A 117 7.70 0.62 1.65
C GLY A 117 7.29 1.32 2.94
N GLU A 118 8.15 1.30 3.93
CA GLU A 118 7.89 1.89 5.24
C GLU A 118 7.85 3.41 5.17
N VAL A 119 6.94 4.01 5.94
CA VAL A 119 6.87 5.45 6.14
C VAL A 119 7.35 5.72 7.55
N ASP A 120 8.63 5.97 7.65
CA ASP A 120 9.36 6.21 8.88
C ASP A 120 9.60 7.71 9.17
N THR A 121 9.41 8.57 8.14
CA THR A 121 9.61 10.02 8.30
C THR A 121 8.45 10.82 7.72
N PRO A 122 8.17 12.03 8.27
CA PRO A 122 7.17 12.96 7.74
C PRO A 122 7.41 13.32 6.26
N GLU A 123 8.67 13.46 5.85
CA GLU A 123 9.02 13.80 4.47
C GLU A 123 8.62 12.70 3.48
N LYS A 124 8.75 11.43 3.87
CA LYS A 124 8.32 10.31 3.02
C LYS A 124 6.82 10.28 2.81
N ILE A 125 6.04 10.55 3.85
CA ILE A 125 4.58 10.63 3.68
C ILE A 125 4.19 11.84 2.86
N GLN A 126 4.83 13.00 3.04
CA GLN A 126 4.58 14.19 2.22
C GLN A 126 4.82 13.91 0.74
N LYS A 127 5.99 13.35 0.38
CA LYS A 127 6.31 12.97 -1.01
C LYS A 127 5.32 11.99 -1.62
N ARG A 128 4.81 11.08 -0.79
CA ARG A 128 3.78 10.12 -1.22
C ARG A 128 2.46 10.82 -1.52
N VAL A 129 2.05 11.73 -0.64
CA VAL A 129 0.84 12.55 -0.83
C VAL A 129 0.98 13.47 -2.04
N ASP A 130 2.13 14.12 -2.22
CA ASP A 130 2.40 14.96 -3.39
C ASP A 130 2.23 14.16 -4.70
N CYS A 131 2.76 12.94 -4.74
CA CYS A 131 2.58 12.06 -5.91
C CYS A 131 1.12 11.63 -6.10
N ASP A 132 0.40 11.36 -5.03
CA ASP A 132 -1.01 10.97 -5.09
C ASP A 132 -1.88 12.14 -5.56
N VAL A 133 -1.62 13.36 -5.09
CA VAL A 133 -2.29 14.58 -5.53
C VAL A 133 -1.99 14.84 -7.01
N TYR A 134 -0.71 14.77 -7.40
CA TYR A 134 -0.32 14.92 -8.80
C TYR A 134 -1.07 13.94 -9.71
N TYR A 135 -1.19 12.67 -9.30
CA TYR A 135 -1.95 11.67 -10.05
C TYR A 135 -3.42 12.07 -10.20
N ILE A 136 -4.05 12.54 -9.12
CA ILE A 136 -5.47 12.92 -9.13
C ILE A 136 -5.72 14.12 -10.07
N GLU A 137 -4.83 15.12 -10.02
CA GLU A 137 -4.95 16.34 -10.84
C GLU A 137 -4.67 16.10 -12.32
N ASN A 138 -3.82 15.13 -12.65
CA ASN A 138 -3.42 14.82 -14.03
C ASN A 138 -4.02 13.50 -14.54
N TRP A 139 -5.05 12.99 -13.88
CA TRP A 139 -5.63 11.70 -14.22
C TRP A 139 -6.10 11.66 -15.69
N SER A 140 -5.74 10.59 -16.36
CA SER A 140 -6.24 10.20 -17.67
C SER A 140 -6.07 8.70 -17.85
N LEU A 141 -6.86 8.10 -18.75
CA LEU A 141 -6.71 6.67 -19.08
C LEU A 141 -5.30 6.35 -19.59
N LEU A 142 -4.70 7.23 -20.37
CA LEU A 142 -3.33 7.06 -20.86
C LEU A 142 -2.31 7.10 -19.70
N PHE A 143 -2.56 7.92 -18.68
CA PHE A 143 -1.72 7.96 -17.49
C PHE A 143 -1.82 6.67 -16.69
N ASP A 144 -3.02 6.11 -16.54
CA ASP A 144 -3.22 4.79 -15.92
C ASP A 144 -2.50 3.69 -16.68
N LEU A 145 -2.63 3.64 -18.00
CA LEU A 145 -1.91 2.67 -18.84
C LEU A 145 -0.39 2.81 -18.71
N LYS A 146 0.14 4.04 -18.66
CA LYS A 146 1.55 4.31 -18.40
C LYS A 146 2.00 3.75 -17.05
N ILE A 147 1.23 3.97 -15.99
CA ILE A 147 1.52 3.46 -14.64
C ILE A 147 1.51 1.94 -14.63
N LEU A 148 0.50 1.31 -15.23
CA LEU A 148 0.40 -0.15 -15.34
C LEU A 148 1.60 -0.75 -16.07
N PHE A 149 2.01 -0.15 -17.20
CA PHE A 149 3.16 -0.61 -17.97
C PHE A 149 4.48 -0.45 -17.20
N LEU A 150 4.66 0.63 -16.46
CA LEU A 150 5.88 0.89 -15.68
C LEU A 150 5.94 0.06 -14.39
N THR A 151 4.81 -0.39 -13.86
CA THR A 151 4.75 -1.14 -12.60
C THR A 151 5.65 -2.38 -12.59
N PRO A 152 5.58 -3.34 -13.54
CA PRO A 152 6.44 -4.52 -13.51
C PRO A 152 7.92 -4.16 -13.68
N ILE A 153 8.25 -3.16 -14.51
CA ILE A 153 9.62 -2.70 -14.73
C ILE A 153 10.21 -2.13 -13.44
N ARG A 154 9.43 -1.35 -12.71
CA ARG A 154 9.84 -0.75 -11.44
C ARG A 154 9.88 -1.76 -10.30
N LEU A 155 9.05 -2.79 -10.33
CA LEU A 155 9.09 -3.88 -9.35
C LEU A 155 10.39 -4.68 -9.46
N LEU A 156 10.89 -4.93 -10.68
CA LEU A 156 12.13 -5.67 -10.92
C LEU A 156 13.40 -4.89 -10.57
N LYS A 157 13.36 -3.56 -10.58
CA LYS A 157 14.52 -2.68 -10.32
C LYS A 157 14.67 -2.26 -8.86
N THR A 158 13.99 -2.89 -7.93
CA THR A 158 13.95 -2.36 -6.56
C THR A 158 15.05 -2.88 -5.66
N GLU A 159 15.87 -1.94 -5.25
CA GLU A 159 16.80 -2.08 -4.12
C GLU A 159 16.11 -1.95 -2.75
N ASN A 160 14.83 -1.53 -2.70
CA ASN A 160 14.08 -1.25 -1.47
C ASN A 160 12.82 -2.13 -1.32
N ALA A 161 12.86 -3.39 -1.75
CA ALA A 161 11.82 -4.36 -1.40
C ALA A 161 12.27 -5.11 -0.14
N TYR A 162 11.46 -5.02 0.93
CA TYR A 162 11.65 -5.79 2.15
C TYR A 162 11.81 -7.27 1.89
#